data_066a341628e47c0d30da4dc4bdd6563f
#
_entry.id   066a341628e47c0d30da4dc4bdd6563f
#
_cell.length_a   1.000
_cell.length_b   1.000
_cell.length_c   1.000
_cell.angle_alpha   90.00
_cell.angle_beta   90.00
_cell.angle_gamma   90.00
#
_symmetry.space_group_name_H-M   'P 1'
#
loop_
_entity.id
_entity.type
_entity.pdbx_description
1 polymer ?
#
loop_
_entity_poly.entity_id
_entity_poly.type
_entity_poly.pdbx_seq_one_letter_code
_entity_poly.pdbx_strand_id
1 'polypeptide(L)'
;QEKLTDMEIETLIRQMGDKLEKEGFEKTYEWAVQITKKYQNCNMLIWQIAVMLDAGRITGACGNPEQYDEQINAWYEMVLQDENEEIQYHAADSLFGFYLRKKEYVAAEKYLNYFSEHDPMKKIFRARLYKEQGKTEEAYKTIEEVLLSQSQTLGVTFSVLLSMALKEKDFDYGRVLAEKMGALAHTFEMGKYSECSTM
;
A
#
# COMPACT_ATOMS: atom_id res chain seq x y z
N GLN A 1 -2.95 -27.82 14.64
CA GLN A 1 -3.81 -27.54 13.48
C GLN A 1 -2.96 -27.64 12.23
N GLU A 2 -3.43 -28.36 11.22
CA GLU A 2 -2.76 -28.43 9.92
C GLU A 2 -2.65 -27.04 9.32
N LYS A 3 -1.46 -26.70 8.82
CA LYS A 3 -1.22 -25.44 8.14
C LYS A 3 -1.90 -25.53 6.77
N LEU A 4 -2.77 -24.57 6.45
CA LEU A 4 -3.39 -24.49 5.13
C LEU A 4 -2.32 -24.31 4.05
N THR A 5 -2.51 -24.98 2.93
CA THR A 5 -1.72 -24.75 1.71
C THR A 5 -2.22 -23.50 0.99
N ASP A 6 -1.39 -22.91 0.13
CA ASP A 6 -1.77 -21.73 -0.65
C ASP A 6 -3.03 -22.00 -1.51
N MET A 7 -3.15 -23.21 -2.09
CA MET A 7 -4.33 -23.62 -2.87
C MET A 7 -5.61 -23.69 -2.02
N GLU A 8 -5.52 -24.10 -0.75
CA GLU A 8 -6.66 -24.10 0.16
C GLU A 8 -7.07 -22.68 0.55
N ILE A 9 -6.09 -21.80 0.77
CA ILE A 9 -6.34 -20.38 1.03
C ILE A 9 -7.04 -19.73 -0.18
N GLU A 10 -6.51 -19.92 -1.39
CA GLU A 10 -7.13 -19.40 -2.62
C GLU A 10 -8.57 -19.91 -2.81
N THR A 11 -8.80 -21.19 -2.48
CA THR A 11 -10.15 -21.80 -2.57
C THR A 11 -11.13 -21.13 -1.60
N LEU A 12 -10.70 -20.89 -0.35
CA LEU A 12 -11.52 -20.20 0.65
C LEU A 12 -11.82 -18.74 0.25
N ILE A 13 -10.82 -18.04 -0.29
CA ILE A 13 -11.00 -16.64 -0.75
C ILE A 13 -11.93 -16.57 -1.96
N ARG A 14 -11.85 -17.53 -2.89
CA ARG A 14 -12.79 -17.62 -4.01
C ARG A 14 -14.22 -17.90 -3.52
N GLN A 15 -14.39 -18.82 -2.56
CA GLN A 15 -15.69 -19.09 -1.94
C GLN A 15 -16.27 -17.84 -1.26
N MET A 16 -15.40 -17.04 -0.64
CA MET A 16 -15.81 -15.76 -0.04
C MET A 16 -16.29 -14.76 -1.09
N GLY A 17 -15.58 -14.64 -2.23
CA GLY A 17 -16.00 -13.80 -3.36
C GLY A 17 -17.37 -14.21 -3.91
N ASP A 18 -17.55 -15.51 -4.17
CA ASP A 18 -18.83 -16.07 -4.61
C ASP A 18 -19.97 -15.79 -3.63
N LYS A 19 -19.68 -15.89 -2.34
CA LYS A 19 -20.65 -15.63 -1.28
C LYS A 19 -21.01 -14.15 -1.20
N LEU A 20 -20.04 -13.28 -1.34
CA LEU A 20 -20.24 -11.83 -1.34
C LEU A 20 -21.15 -11.41 -2.49
N GLU A 21 -20.96 -11.99 -3.68
CA GLU A 21 -21.78 -11.72 -4.86
C GLU A 21 -23.21 -12.27 -4.72
N LYS A 22 -23.38 -13.50 -4.18
CA LYS A 22 -24.67 -14.20 -4.17
C LYS A 22 -25.51 -13.92 -2.93
N GLU A 23 -24.88 -13.69 -1.78
CA GLU A 23 -25.57 -13.64 -0.48
C GLU A 23 -25.43 -12.26 0.20
N GLY A 24 -24.53 -11.41 -0.30
CA GLY A 24 -24.28 -10.07 0.23
C GLY A 24 -23.28 -10.02 1.39
N PHE A 25 -23.04 -8.80 1.86
CA PHE A 25 -21.95 -8.50 2.81
C PHE A 25 -22.17 -9.16 4.19
N GLU A 26 -23.36 -9.03 4.78
CA GLU A 26 -23.63 -9.49 6.14
C GLU A 26 -23.38 -11.01 6.28
N LYS A 27 -23.94 -11.80 5.37
CA LYS A 27 -23.76 -13.27 5.40
C LYS A 27 -22.31 -13.69 5.13
N THR A 28 -21.62 -12.94 4.28
CA THR A 28 -20.19 -13.17 4.02
C THR A 28 -19.36 -12.85 5.25
N TYR A 29 -19.68 -11.77 5.96
CA TYR A 29 -19.03 -11.43 7.22
C TYR A 29 -19.24 -12.50 8.30
N GLU A 30 -20.48 -12.99 8.48
CA GLU A 30 -20.75 -14.09 9.43
C GLU A 30 -19.93 -15.35 9.10
N TRP A 31 -19.86 -15.70 7.82
CA TRP A 31 -19.03 -16.80 7.35
C TRP A 31 -17.53 -16.54 7.62
N ALA A 32 -17.04 -15.35 7.36
CA ALA A 32 -15.65 -14.95 7.59
C ALA A 32 -15.27 -15.06 9.07
N VAL A 33 -16.15 -14.66 9.99
CA VAL A 33 -15.93 -14.83 11.44
C VAL A 33 -15.79 -16.31 11.82
N GLN A 34 -16.57 -17.21 11.20
CA GLN A 34 -16.45 -18.65 11.47
C GLN A 34 -15.14 -19.23 10.91
N ILE A 35 -14.75 -18.83 9.70
CA ILE A 35 -13.52 -19.31 9.05
C ILE A 35 -12.28 -18.81 9.78
N THR A 36 -12.22 -17.53 10.18
CA THR A 36 -11.07 -17.00 10.91
C THR A 36 -10.91 -17.63 12.30
N LYS A 37 -12.01 -17.99 12.98
CA LYS A 37 -11.98 -18.78 14.21
C LYS A 37 -11.46 -20.19 13.99
N LYS A 38 -11.84 -20.83 12.89
CA LYS A 38 -11.38 -22.18 12.56
C LYS A 38 -9.89 -22.21 12.22
N TYR A 39 -9.40 -21.20 11.53
CA TYR A 39 -8.02 -21.08 11.03
C TYR A 39 -7.26 -19.90 11.66
N GLN A 40 -7.39 -19.75 12.97
CA GLN A 40 -6.86 -18.60 13.71
C GLN A 40 -5.34 -18.40 13.64
N ASN A 41 -4.58 -19.42 13.19
CA ASN A 41 -3.12 -19.35 13.03
C ASN A 41 -2.70 -19.19 11.56
N CYS A 42 -3.64 -18.91 10.65
CA CYS A 42 -3.35 -18.68 9.24
C CYS A 42 -3.47 -17.18 8.92
N ASN A 43 -2.41 -16.43 9.26
CA ASN A 43 -2.41 -14.97 9.14
C ASN A 43 -2.63 -14.50 7.69
N MET A 44 -2.10 -15.21 6.69
CA MET A 44 -2.35 -14.93 5.27
C MET A 44 -3.85 -14.98 4.94
N LEU A 45 -4.57 -16.01 5.40
CA LEU A 45 -6.01 -16.11 5.19
C LEU A 45 -6.78 -15.00 5.91
N ILE A 46 -6.42 -14.73 7.18
CA ILE A 46 -7.05 -13.70 8.00
C ILE A 46 -6.87 -12.33 7.34
N TRP A 47 -5.66 -12.03 6.87
CA TRP A 47 -5.37 -10.78 6.16
C TRP A 47 -6.21 -10.64 4.89
N GLN A 48 -6.26 -11.66 4.02
CA GLN A 48 -7.03 -11.61 2.78
C GLN A 48 -8.54 -11.44 3.03
N ILE A 49 -9.08 -12.11 4.06
CA ILE A 49 -10.46 -11.93 4.50
C ILE A 49 -10.69 -10.49 4.97
N ALA A 50 -9.81 -9.95 5.80
CA ALA A 50 -9.91 -8.57 6.28
C ALA A 50 -9.90 -7.56 5.13
N VAL A 51 -9.00 -7.73 4.14
CA VAL A 51 -8.91 -6.87 2.95
C VAL A 51 -10.20 -6.87 2.13
N MET A 52 -10.79 -8.06 1.88
CA MET A 52 -12.03 -8.16 1.11
C MET A 52 -13.20 -7.48 1.81
N LEU A 53 -13.34 -7.66 3.13
CA LEU A 53 -14.41 -7.04 3.89
C LEU A 53 -14.18 -5.53 4.07
N ASP A 54 -12.93 -5.09 4.24
CA ASP A 54 -12.60 -3.67 4.29
C ASP A 54 -12.93 -2.97 2.96
N ALA A 55 -12.65 -3.60 1.83
CA ALA A 55 -13.05 -3.09 0.52
C ALA A 55 -14.58 -2.92 0.42
N GLY A 56 -15.36 -3.90 0.89
CA GLY A 56 -16.82 -3.82 0.95
C GLY A 56 -17.32 -2.70 1.88
N ARG A 57 -16.66 -2.51 3.02
CA ARG A 57 -16.94 -1.43 3.98
C ARG A 57 -16.68 -0.05 3.36
N ILE A 58 -15.55 0.11 2.64
CA ILE A 58 -15.16 1.38 2.01
C ILE A 58 -16.06 1.73 0.81
N THR A 59 -16.47 0.74 0.03
CA THR A 59 -17.29 0.93 -1.17
C THR A 59 -18.78 1.06 -0.88
N GLY A 60 -19.20 0.90 0.38
CA GLY A 60 -20.61 0.99 0.78
C GLY A 60 -21.43 -0.26 0.45
N ALA A 61 -20.79 -1.41 0.29
CA ALA A 61 -21.48 -2.69 0.09
C ALA A 61 -22.25 -3.18 1.33
N CYS A 62 -22.06 -2.54 2.48
CA CYS A 62 -22.78 -2.79 3.73
C CYS A 62 -23.55 -1.54 4.18
N GLY A 63 -24.73 -1.75 4.78
CA GLY A 63 -25.66 -0.66 5.18
C GLY A 63 -25.12 0.21 6.33
N ASN A 64 -24.37 -0.37 7.27
CA ASN A 64 -23.73 0.32 8.38
C ASN A 64 -22.28 -0.18 8.54
N PRO A 65 -21.30 0.48 7.91
CA PRO A 65 -19.91 0.04 7.93
C PRO A 65 -19.27 0.05 9.32
N GLU A 66 -19.70 0.94 10.22
CA GLU A 66 -19.06 1.13 11.53
C GLU A 66 -19.21 -0.09 12.46
N GLN A 67 -20.29 -0.85 12.31
CA GLN A 67 -20.51 -2.05 13.13
C GLN A 67 -19.47 -3.17 12.90
N TYR A 68 -18.71 -3.09 11.80
CA TYR A 68 -17.69 -4.08 11.43
C TYR A 68 -16.26 -3.60 11.73
N ASP A 69 -16.10 -2.32 12.14
CA ASP A 69 -14.80 -1.68 12.33
C ASP A 69 -13.94 -2.44 13.36
N GLU A 70 -14.50 -2.77 14.50
CA GLU A 70 -13.78 -3.44 15.59
C GLU A 70 -13.21 -4.78 15.15
N GLN A 71 -14.03 -5.63 14.53
CA GLN A 71 -13.60 -6.98 14.16
C GLN A 71 -12.61 -6.97 12.99
N ILE A 72 -12.84 -6.15 11.96
CA ILE A 72 -11.94 -6.09 10.80
C ILE A 72 -10.58 -5.53 11.24
N ASN A 73 -10.57 -4.49 12.07
CA ASN A 73 -9.33 -3.94 12.60
C ASN A 73 -8.62 -4.92 13.54
N ALA A 74 -9.36 -5.69 14.35
CA ALA A 74 -8.77 -6.74 15.19
C ALA A 74 -8.05 -7.82 14.36
N TRP A 75 -8.56 -8.18 13.18
CA TRP A 75 -7.86 -9.08 12.26
C TRP A 75 -6.57 -8.47 11.72
N TYR A 76 -6.58 -7.19 11.32
CA TYR A 76 -5.34 -6.50 10.91
C TYR A 76 -4.33 -6.41 12.05
N GLU A 77 -4.76 -6.06 13.28
CA GLU A 77 -3.88 -6.01 14.46
C GLU A 77 -3.27 -7.39 14.79
N MET A 78 -4.04 -8.46 14.58
CA MET A 78 -3.55 -9.83 14.76
C MET A 78 -2.41 -10.13 13.79
N VAL A 79 -2.57 -9.80 12.52
CA VAL A 79 -1.57 -10.11 11.49
C VAL A 79 -0.36 -9.19 11.51
N LEU A 80 -0.41 -8.05 12.20
CA LEU A 80 0.77 -7.22 12.48
C LEU A 80 1.85 -7.94 13.31
N GLN A 81 1.50 -9.05 13.96
CA GLN A 81 2.43 -9.87 14.74
C GLN A 81 3.04 -11.01 13.92
N ASP A 82 2.75 -11.10 12.63
CA ASP A 82 3.33 -12.11 11.74
C ASP A 82 4.83 -11.89 11.55
N GLU A 83 5.58 -12.96 11.31
CA GLU A 83 7.00 -12.88 10.95
C GLU A 83 7.21 -12.43 9.48
N ASN A 84 6.17 -12.49 8.65
CA ASN A 84 6.21 -12.05 7.27
C ASN A 84 6.03 -10.53 7.18
N GLU A 85 7.12 -9.83 6.86
CA GLU A 85 7.16 -8.37 6.73
C GLU A 85 6.17 -7.82 5.69
N GLU A 86 5.87 -8.59 4.63
CA GLU A 86 4.90 -8.19 3.60
C GLU A 86 3.48 -8.12 4.17
N ILE A 87 3.09 -9.13 4.97
CA ILE A 87 1.78 -9.15 5.63
C ILE A 87 1.69 -8.02 6.65
N GLN A 88 2.74 -7.80 7.46
CA GLN A 88 2.80 -6.69 8.41
C GLN A 88 2.63 -5.35 7.71
N TYR A 89 3.35 -5.15 6.59
CA TYR A 89 3.29 -3.93 5.78
C TYR A 89 1.86 -3.64 5.32
N HIS A 90 1.20 -4.62 4.71
CA HIS A 90 -0.16 -4.44 4.21
C HIS A 90 -1.20 -4.24 5.31
N ALA A 91 -1.05 -4.91 6.45
CA ALA A 91 -1.90 -4.68 7.61
C ALA A 91 -1.72 -3.27 8.18
N ALA A 92 -0.47 -2.79 8.27
CA ALA A 92 -0.16 -1.44 8.72
C ALA A 92 -0.72 -0.37 7.78
N ASP A 93 -0.64 -0.57 6.44
CA ASP A 93 -1.26 0.32 5.45
C ASP A 93 -2.78 0.40 5.64
N SER A 94 -3.44 -0.74 5.80
CA SER A 94 -4.90 -0.80 6.00
C SER A 94 -5.33 -0.07 7.27
N LEU A 95 -4.63 -0.29 8.39
CA LEU A 95 -4.91 0.38 9.66
C LEU A 95 -4.59 1.88 9.59
N PHE A 96 -3.47 2.27 8.98
CA PHE A 96 -3.18 3.67 8.73
C PHE A 96 -4.31 4.35 7.96
N GLY A 97 -4.75 3.76 6.85
CA GLY A 97 -5.83 4.28 6.03
C GLY A 97 -7.16 4.36 6.78
N PHE A 98 -7.46 3.38 7.62
CA PHE A 98 -8.66 3.37 8.47
C PHE A 98 -8.67 4.55 9.45
N TYR A 99 -7.63 4.67 10.28
CA TYR A 99 -7.55 5.74 11.28
C TYR A 99 -7.45 7.14 10.66
N LEU A 100 -6.80 7.25 9.48
CA LEU A 100 -6.75 8.50 8.74
C LEU A 100 -8.16 8.97 8.30
N ARG A 101 -8.99 8.04 7.78
CA ARG A 101 -10.40 8.34 7.40
C ARG A 101 -11.25 8.74 8.60
N LYS A 102 -11.00 8.14 9.77
CA LYS A 102 -11.67 8.49 11.04
C LYS A 102 -11.13 9.77 11.69
N LYS A 103 -10.11 10.40 11.09
CA LYS A 103 -9.40 11.59 11.62
C LYS A 103 -8.72 11.35 12.98
N GLU A 104 -8.42 10.10 13.28
CA GLU A 104 -7.69 9.66 14.46
C GLU A 104 -6.18 9.67 14.17
N TYR A 105 -5.62 10.87 14.00
CA TYR A 105 -4.28 11.07 13.45
C TYR A 105 -3.16 10.46 14.29
N VAL A 106 -3.31 10.48 15.62
CA VAL A 106 -2.33 9.85 16.54
C VAL A 106 -2.32 8.34 16.35
N ALA A 107 -3.49 7.72 16.20
CA ALA A 107 -3.59 6.30 15.93
C ALA A 107 -3.03 5.95 14.54
N ALA A 108 -3.34 6.75 13.51
CA ALA A 108 -2.78 6.56 12.16
C ALA A 108 -1.24 6.64 12.18
N GLU A 109 -0.65 7.62 12.85
CA GLU A 109 0.80 7.80 12.91
C GLU A 109 1.54 6.61 13.52
N LYS A 110 0.93 5.91 14.49
CA LYS A 110 1.49 4.69 15.10
C LYS A 110 1.89 3.65 14.04
N TYR A 111 1.05 3.47 13.00
CA TYR A 111 1.28 2.46 11.96
C TYR A 111 2.37 2.83 10.96
N LEU A 112 2.78 4.10 10.88
CA LEU A 112 3.93 4.51 10.08
C LEU A 112 5.25 3.88 10.56
N ASN A 113 5.31 3.43 11.82
CA ASN A 113 6.51 2.80 12.37
C ASN A 113 6.75 1.37 11.83
N TYR A 114 5.75 0.76 11.20
CA TYR A 114 5.89 -0.53 10.52
C TYR A 114 6.56 -0.42 9.13
N PHE A 115 6.70 0.80 8.60
CA PHE A 115 7.36 1.04 7.33
C PHE A 115 8.82 1.42 7.57
N SER A 116 9.73 0.88 6.74
CA SER A 116 11.15 1.26 6.78
C SER A 116 11.33 2.77 6.56
N GLU A 117 12.33 3.37 7.20
CA GLU A 117 12.67 4.79 6.96
C GLU A 117 13.11 5.06 5.52
N HIS A 118 13.57 4.01 4.82
CA HIS A 118 13.98 4.11 3.43
C HIS A 118 12.86 3.83 2.43
N ASP A 119 11.67 3.42 2.92
CA ASP A 119 10.52 3.18 2.06
C ASP A 119 9.88 4.52 1.65
N PRO A 120 9.84 4.83 0.33
CA PRO A 120 9.17 6.02 -0.16
C PRO A 120 7.69 6.12 0.27
N MET A 121 7.02 4.97 0.45
CA MET A 121 5.62 4.92 0.88
C MET A 121 5.43 5.48 2.29
N LYS A 122 6.40 5.32 3.19
CA LYS A 122 6.34 5.95 4.53
C LYS A 122 6.21 7.47 4.45
N LYS A 123 7.00 8.10 3.57
CA LYS A 123 6.93 9.55 3.34
C LYS A 123 5.60 9.95 2.68
N ILE A 124 5.12 9.16 1.72
CA ILE A 124 3.82 9.40 1.06
C ILE A 124 2.69 9.35 2.08
N PHE A 125 2.67 8.36 2.96
CA PHE A 125 1.66 8.26 4.02
C PHE A 125 1.78 9.42 5.02
N ARG A 126 2.99 9.82 5.39
CA ARG A 126 3.21 10.99 6.25
C ARG A 126 2.69 12.27 5.61
N ALA A 127 2.89 12.46 4.32
CA ALA A 127 2.34 13.61 3.59
C ALA A 127 0.81 13.59 3.57
N ARG A 128 0.18 12.41 3.39
CA ARG A 128 -1.28 12.27 3.51
C ARG A 128 -1.77 12.66 4.91
N LEU A 129 -1.08 12.21 5.95
CA LEU A 129 -1.39 12.56 7.34
C LEU A 129 -1.28 14.08 7.57
N TYR A 130 -0.20 14.72 7.11
CA TYR A 130 -0.03 16.17 7.16
C TYR A 130 -1.17 16.91 6.46
N LYS A 131 -1.56 16.44 5.28
CA LYS A 131 -2.66 17.03 4.51
C LYS A 131 -3.98 17.00 5.29
N GLU A 132 -4.32 15.85 5.90
CA GLU A 132 -5.53 15.70 6.71
C GLU A 132 -5.48 16.53 8.01
N GLN A 133 -4.29 16.77 8.56
CA GLN A 133 -4.08 17.65 9.70
C GLN A 133 -4.13 19.16 9.34
N GLY A 134 -4.31 19.51 8.07
CA GLY A 134 -4.27 20.89 7.58
C GLY A 134 -2.87 21.47 7.38
N LYS A 135 -1.81 20.67 7.57
CA LYS A 135 -0.41 21.04 7.34
C LYS A 135 -0.06 20.90 5.85
N THR A 136 -0.68 21.76 5.05
CA THR A 136 -0.65 21.62 3.57
C THR A 136 0.75 21.84 3.01
N GLU A 137 1.51 22.81 3.52
CA GLU A 137 2.85 23.12 3.06
C GLU A 137 3.81 21.96 3.32
N GLU A 138 3.80 21.39 4.53
CA GLU A 138 4.61 20.23 4.89
C GLU A 138 4.25 18.99 4.05
N ALA A 139 2.96 18.83 3.74
CA ALA A 139 2.51 17.73 2.89
C ALA A 139 3.11 17.84 1.48
N TYR A 140 3.01 19.01 0.84
CA TYR A 140 3.60 19.24 -0.49
C TYR A 140 5.11 19.07 -0.48
N LYS A 141 5.81 19.70 0.47
CA LYS A 141 7.27 19.56 0.60
C LYS A 141 7.71 18.11 0.71
N THR A 142 6.99 17.31 1.53
CA THR A 142 7.31 15.88 1.70
C THR A 142 7.14 15.09 0.40
N ILE A 143 6.07 15.37 -0.38
CA ILE A 143 5.86 14.70 -1.67
C ILE A 143 6.90 15.16 -2.71
N GLU A 144 7.28 16.43 -2.72
CA GLU A 144 8.34 16.94 -3.60
C GLU A 144 9.67 16.26 -3.34
N GLU A 145 10.04 16.05 -2.08
CA GLU A 145 11.24 15.29 -1.70
C GLU A 145 11.20 13.85 -2.21
N VAL A 146 10.03 13.19 -2.14
CA VAL A 146 9.85 11.83 -2.68
C VAL A 146 10.02 11.84 -4.20
N LEU A 147 9.36 12.75 -4.90
CA LEU A 147 9.47 12.85 -6.36
C LEU A 147 10.91 13.09 -6.81
N LEU A 148 11.63 13.99 -6.14
CA LEU A 148 13.04 14.26 -6.44
C LEU A 148 13.90 12.99 -6.23
N SER A 149 13.74 12.30 -5.11
CA SER A 149 14.49 11.08 -4.81
C SER A 149 14.20 9.97 -5.84
N GLN A 150 12.92 9.78 -6.23
CA GLN A 150 12.54 8.79 -7.22
C GLN A 150 13.07 9.13 -8.61
N SER A 151 13.07 10.41 -9.00
CA SER A 151 13.62 10.85 -10.28
C SER A 151 15.13 10.62 -10.37
N GLN A 152 15.86 10.85 -9.29
CA GLN A 152 17.30 10.56 -9.20
C GLN A 152 17.58 9.06 -9.36
N THR A 153 16.82 8.21 -8.65
CA THR A 153 16.93 6.74 -8.76
C THR A 153 16.67 6.28 -10.19
N LEU A 154 15.64 6.84 -10.83
CA LEU A 154 15.29 6.52 -12.20
C LEU A 154 16.41 6.95 -13.17
N GLY A 155 17.01 8.13 -12.97
CA GLY A 155 18.17 8.60 -13.74
C GLY A 155 19.37 7.66 -13.63
N VAL A 156 19.71 7.20 -12.43
CA VAL A 156 20.76 6.20 -12.22
C VAL A 156 20.44 4.89 -12.95
N THR A 157 19.20 4.42 -12.85
CA THR A 157 18.76 3.18 -13.51
C THR A 157 18.93 3.26 -15.03
N PHE A 158 18.50 4.37 -15.64
CA PHE A 158 18.72 4.59 -17.08
C PHE A 158 20.21 4.63 -17.46
N SER A 159 21.04 5.26 -16.62
CA SER A 159 22.49 5.33 -16.86
C SER A 159 23.14 3.94 -16.85
N VAL A 160 22.70 3.06 -15.93
CA VAL A 160 23.18 1.67 -15.89
C VAL A 160 22.73 0.90 -17.13
N LEU A 161 21.47 1.00 -17.54
CA LEU A 161 20.96 0.34 -18.75
C LEU A 161 21.70 0.83 -20.00
N LEU A 162 21.94 2.13 -20.11
CA LEU A 162 22.72 2.70 -21.24
C LEU A 162 24.14 2.15 -21.27
N SER A 163 24.80 2.06 -20.12
CA SER A 163 26.14 1.47 -20.01
C SER A 163 26.18 0.00 -20.45
N MET A 164 25.13 -0.78 -20.11
CA MET A 164 24.99 -2.17 -20.54
C MET A 164 24.82 -2.27 -22.06
N ALA A 165 23.89 -1.50 -22.65
CA ALA A 165 23.66 -1.47 -24.09
C ALA A 165 24.93 -1.11 -24.88
N LEU A 166 25.70 -0.13 -24.40
CA LEU A 166 26.97 0.28 -25.03
C LEU A 166 28.04 -0.82 -24.97
N LYS A 167 28.12 -1.57 -23.86
CA LYS A 167 29.05 -2.71 -23.74
C LYS A 167 28.71 -3.84 -24.72
N GLU A 168 27.44 -4.09 -24.93
CA GLU A 168 26.94 -5.10 -25.87
C GLU A 168 26.91 -4.59 -27.33
N LYS A 169 27.29 -3.33 -27.55
CA LYS A 169 27.26 -2.65 -28.85
C LYS A 169 25.85 -2.55 -29.47
N ASP A 170 24.81 -2.58 -28.62
CA ASP A 170 23.44 -2.33 -29.02
C ASP A 170 23.16 -0.81 -29.05
N PHE A 171 23.68 -0.17 -30.13
CA PHE A 171 23.59 1.29 -30.27
C PHE A 171 22.18 1.78 -30.55
N ASP A 172 21.30 0.94 -31.10
CA ASP A 172 19.91 1.31 -31.37
C ASP A 172 19.12 1.38 -30.05
N TYR A 173 19.26 0.40 -29.18
CA TYR A 173 18.69 0.45 -27.85
C TYR A 173 19.29 1.58 -26.99
N GLY A 174 20.61 1.77 -27.08
CA GLY A 174 21.29 2.90 -26.42
C GLY A 174 20.72 4.26 -26.79
N ARG A 175 20.39 4.48 -28.08
CA ARG A 175 19.74 5.72 -28.55
C ARG A 175 18.35 5.89 -27.94
N VAL A 176 17.53 4.85 -27.94
CA VAL A 176 16.20 4.88 -27.34
C VAL A 176 16.26 5.22 -25.85
N LEU A 177 17.24 4.66 -25.11
CA LEU A 177 17.42 4.98 -23.70
C LEU A 177 17.82 6.45 -23.49
N ALA A 178 18.75 6.97 -24.29
CA ALA A 178 19.18 8.37 -24.20
C ALA A 178 18.01 9.35 -24.48
N GLU A 179 17.17 9.07 -25.46
CA GLU A 179 15.97 9.86 -25.75
C GLU A 179 14.99 9.85 -24.56
N LYS A 180 14.75 8.68 -23.97
CA LYS A 180 13.88 8.54 -22.78
C LYS A 180 14.45 9.30 -21.56
N MET A 181 15.75 9.25 -21.35
CA MET A 181 16.43 10.03 -20.28
C MET A 181 16.24 11.53 -20.50
N GLY A 182 16.42 12.01 -21.74
CA GLY A 182 16.22 13.42 -22.08
C GLY A 182 14.77 13.87 -21.85
N ALA A 183 13.79 13.07 -22.23
CA ALA A 183 12.38 13.35 -21.99
C ALA A 183 12.05 13.38 -20.48
N LEU A 184 12.60 12.47 -19.70
CA LEU A 184 12.42 12.43 -18.25
C LEU A 184 13.01 13.69 -17.58
N ALA A 185 14.25 14.04 -17.92
CA ALA A 185 14.91 15.25 -17.40
C ALA A 185 14.08 16.50 -17.70
N HIS A 186 13.61 16.65 -18.93
CA HIS A 186 12.77 17.77 -19.33
C HIS A 186 11.43 17.84 -18.54
N THR A 187 10.83 16.67 -18.26
CA THR A 187 9.58 16.58 -17.48
C THR A 187 9.76 17.10 -16.06
N PHE A 188 10.91 16.81 -15.42
CA PHE A 188 11.20 17.24 -14.05
C PHE A 188 11.77 18.66 -13.95
N GLU A 189 12.39 19.20 -15.02
CA GLU A 189 12.87 20.59 -15.07
C GLU A 189 11.74 21.61 -15.22
N MET A 190 10.59 21.21 -15.77
CA MET A 190 9.46 22.10 -16.05
C MET A 190 8.49 22.30 -14.86
N GLY A 191 8.70 21.64 -13.73
CA GLY A 191 7.84 21.74 -12.55
C GLY A 191 8.26 22.88 -11.62
N LYS A 192 7.31 23.39 -10.81
CA LYS A 192 7.52 24.33 -9.69
C LYS A 192 8.62 23.89 -8.69
N TYR A 193 9.16 22.71 -8.88
CA TYR A 193 10.08 22.01 -7.98
C TYR A 193 11.55 22.41 -8.16
N SER A 194 11.92 23.05 -9.29
CA SER A 194 13.29 23.52 -9.55
C SER A 194 13.65 24.82 -8.82
N GLU A 195 12.67 25.59 -8.38
CA GLU A 195 12.92 26.89 -7.74
C GLU A 195 13.12 26.80 -6.22
N CYS A 196 12.73 25.70 -5.57
CA CYS A 196 12.89 25.52 -4.12
C CYS A 196 14.28 25.07 -3.66
N SER A 197 15.22 24.78 -4.57
CA SER A 197 16.56 24.31 -4.22
C SER A 197 17.62 25.42 -4.03
N THR A 198 17.22 26.69 -4.09
CA THR A 198 18.12 27.86 -4.03
C THR A 198 17.78 28.87 -2.95
N MET A 199 17.24 28.43 -1.80
CA MET A 199 17.19 29.27 -0.59
C MET A 199 17.79 28.54 0.60
#